data_769aa12831d130ac679ec28008fcccea
#
_entry.id   769aa12831d130ac679ec28008fcccea
#
_cell.length_a   1.000
_cell.length_b   1.000
_cell.length_c   1.000
_cell.angle_alpha   90.00
_cell.angle_beta   90.00
_cell.angle_gamma   90.00
#
_symmetry.space_group_name_H-M   'P 1'
#
loop_
_entity.id
_entity.type
_entity.pdbx_description
1 polymer ?
#
loop_
_entity_poly.entity_id
_entity_poly.type
_entity_poly.pdbx_seq_one_letter_code
_entity_poly.pdbx_strand_id
1 'polypeptide(L)'
;MGRTEQQLRARLAAEPARDIVSTFTNLRMAEDCISRVMRLNATKIKAWAQTANPKPLQLVEEMGKVAGFGVVRLGGQVVQLRKVLLVLKLQTYNGMPYYVLTAYLIQ
;
A
#
# COMPACT_ATOMS: atom_id res chain seq x y z
N MET A 1 4.52 -1.67 10.60
CA MET A 1 4.34 -0.26 10.26
C MET A 1 5.11 0.60 11.23
N GLY A 2 5.46 1.82 10.84
CA GLY A 2 6.32 2.66 11.66
C GLY A 2 7.74 2.16 11.75
N ARG A 3 8.26 1.56 10.67
CA ARG A 3 9.64 1.07 10.64
C ARG A 3 10.62 2.24 10.62
N THR A 4 11.78 2.04 11.26
CA THR A 4 12.84 3.03 11.24
C THR A 4 13.59 3.02 9.91
N GLU A 5 14.35 4.08 9.62
CA GLU A 5 15.21 4.14 8.44
C GLU A 5 16.19 2.96 8.43
N GLN A 6 16.78 2.63 9.59
CA GLN A 6 17.71 1.52 9.70
C GLN A 6 17.05 0.19 9.33
N GLN A 7 15.81 -0.04 9.79
CA GLN A 7 15.06 -1.24 9.47
C GLN A 7 14.74 -1.31 7.97
N LEU A 8 14.40 -0.18 7.34
CA LEU A 8 14.15 -0.12 5.91
C LEU A 8 15.42 -0.40 5.11
N ARG A 9 16.56 0.14 5.52
CA ARG A 9 17.84 -0.12 4.83
C ARG A 9 18.23 -1.60 4.92
N ALA A 10 18.01 -2.22 6.07
CA ALA A 10 18.26 -3.66 6.25
C ALA A 10 17.35 -4.50 5.33
N ARG A 11 16.08 -4.12 5.23
CA ARG A 11 15.13 -4.80 4.35
C ARG A 11 15.52 -4.64 2.87
N LEU A 12 15.94 -3.44 2.48
CA LEU A 12 16.37 -3.17 1.11
C LEU A 12 17.59 -4.02 0.73
N ALA A 13 18.54 -4.18 1.66
CA ALA A 13 19.71 -5.04 1.44
C ALA A 13 19.32 -6.51 1.31
N ALA A 14 18.30 -6.95 2.06
CA ALA A 14 17.83 -8.34 2.05
C ALA A 14 16.95 -8.67 0.84
N GLU A 15 16.41 -7.66 0.15
CA GLU A 15 15.49 -7.85 -0.98
C GLU A 15 16.05 -7.17 -2.24
N PRO A 16 17.06 -7.76 -2.89
CA PRO A 16 17.78 -7.09 -4.00
C PRO A 16 16.91 -6.78 -5.22
N ALA A 17 15.75 -7.42 -5.37
CA ALA A 17 14.83 -7.15 -6.48
C ALA A 17 14.01 -5.87 -6.28
N ARG A 18 14.03 -5.27 -5.09
CA ARG A 18 13.26 -4.07 -4.81
C ARG A 18 14.06 -2.80 -5.09
N ASP A 19 13.42 -1.85 -5.75
CA ASP A 19 14.00 -0.52 -6.01
C ASP A 19 13.79 0.43 -4.82
N ILE A 20 12.76 0.18 -4.04
CA ILE A 20 12.40 1.00 -2.89
C ILE A 20 11.73 0.12 -1.82
N VAL A 21 11.97 0.45 -0.57
CA VAL A 21 11.19 -0.07 0.55
C VAL A 21 10.59 1.09 1.30
N SER A 22 9.38 0.91 1.83
CA SER A 22 8.65 2.01 2.45
C SER A 22 7.90 1.57 3.70
N THR A 23 7.49 2.55 4.49
CA THR A 23 6.65 2.34 5.66
C THR A 23 5.69 3.50 5.83
N PHE A 24 4.47 3.22 6.30
CA PHE A 24 3.59 4.26 6.83
C PHE A 24 4.18 4.80 8.14
N THR A 25 3.86 6.04 8.45
CA THR A 25 4.33 6.69 9.68
C THR A 25 3.99 5.86 10.91
N ASN A 26 2.75 5.34 10.97
CA ASN A 26 2.27 4.49 12.05
C ASN A 26 1.03 3.72 11.57
N LEU A 27 0.52 2.83 12.42
CA LEU A 27 -0.66 2.01 12.10
C LEU A 27 -1.88 2.87 11.78
N ARG A 28 -2.12 3.92 12.55
CA ARG A 28 -3.27 4.78 12.34
C ARG A 28 -3.22 5.45 10.96
N MET A 29 -2.04 5.94 10.56
CA MET A 29 -1.86 6.52 9.23
C MET A 29 -2.18 5.49 8.15
N ALA A 30 -1.71 4.25 8.30
CA ALA A 30 -1.98 3.17 7.36
C ALA A 30 -3.49 2.90 7.27
N GLU A 31 -4.17 2.81 8.39
CA GLU A 31 -5.62 2.56 8.43
C GLU A 31 -6.41 3.70 7.76
N ASP A 32 -6.04 4.95 8.05
CA ASP A 32 -6.69 6.12 7.47
C ASP A 32 -6.51 6.16 5.95
N CYS A 33 -5.31 5.86 5.47
CA CYS A 33 -5.00 5.81 4.04
C CYS A 33 -5.79 4.71 3.34
N ILE A 34 -5.79 3.51 3.90
CA ILE A 34 -6.53 2.37 3.33
C ILE A 34 -8.02 2.69 3.27
N SER A 35 -8.59 3.22 4.34
CA SER A 35 -10.00 3.61 4.39
C SER A 35 -10.32 4.65 3.31
N ARG A 36 -9.44 5.62 3.11
CA ARG A 36 -9.63 6.65 2.10
C ARG A 36 -9.60 6.08 0.69
N VAL A 37 -8.62 5.20 0.39
CA VAL A 37 -8.54 4.55 -0.92
C VAL A 37 -9.81 3.73 -1.19
N MET A 38 -10.28 2.98 -0.20
CA MET A 38 -11.50 2.19 -0.32
C MET A 38 -12.71 3.07 -0.61
N ARG A 39 -12.84 4.18 0.10
CA ARG A 39 -13.95 5.13 -0.04
C ARG A 39 -13.97 5.79 -1.42
N LEU A 40 -12.80 6.25 -1.88
CA LEU A 40 -12.66 6.91 -3.17
C LEU A 40 -12.95 5.97 -4.35
N ASN A 41 -12.78 4.68 -4.14
CA ASN A 41 -12.94 3.66 -5.18
C ASN A 41 -14.11 2.71 -4.94
N ALA A 42 -15.08 3.11 -4.11
CA ALA A 42 -16.18 2.24 -3.71
C ALA A 42 -16.96 1.66 -4.90
N THR A 43 -17.29 2.48 -5.90
CA THR A 43 -18.01 2.05 -7.09
C THR A 43 -17.17 1.08 -7.93
N LYS A 44 -15.89 1.38 -8.11
CA LYS A 44 -14.96 0.54 -8.86
C LYS A 44 -14.77 -0.82 -8.19
N ILE A 45 -14.65 -0.83 -6.86
CA ILE A 45 -14.50 -2.07 -6.09
C ILE A 45 -15.76 -2.92 -6.21
N LYS A 46 -16.93 -2.31 -6.11
CA LYS A 46 -18.21 -3.02 -6.22
C LYS A 46 -18.35 -3.69 -7.59
N ALA A 47 -18.02 -2.97 -8.66
CA ALA A 47 -18.07 -3.53 -10.02
C ALA A 47 -17.07 -4.68 -10.20
N TRP A 48 -15.85 -4.50 -9.68
CA TRP A 48 -14.82 -5.53 -9.72
C TRP A 48 -15.26 -6.79 -8.97
N ALA A 49 -15.85 -6.65 -7.80
CA ALA A 49 -16.29 -7.77 -6.97
C ALA A 49 -17.40 -8.60 -7.61
N GLN A 50 -18.13 -8.04 -8.59
CA GLN A 50 -19.18 -8.71 -9.33
C GLN A 50 -18.69 -9.37 -10.61
N THR A 51 -17.42 -9.19 -10.96
CA THR A 51 -16.82 -9.79 -12.15
C THR A 51 -16.53 -11.27 -11.89
N ALA A 52 -16.77 -12.13 -12.90
CA ALA A 52 -16.46 -13.55 -12.79
C ALA A 52 -14.94 -13.77 -12.78
N ASN A 53 -14.42 -14.47 -11.76
CA ASN A 53 -13.00 -14.79 -11.62
C ASN A 53 -12.08 -13.58 -11.80
N PRO A 54 -12.28 -12.49 -11.06
CA PRO A 54 -11.49 -11.30 -11.26
C PRO A 54 -10.05 -11.49 -10.77
N LYS A 55 -9.11 -10.83 -11.44
CA LYS A 55 -7.73 -10.73 -10.96
C LYS A 55 -7.69 -9.79 -9.77
N PRO A 56 -6.63 -9.83 -8.95
CA PRO A 56 -6.47 -8.85 -7.87
C PRO A 56 -6.59 -7.43 -8.39
N LEU A 57 -7.30 -6.58 -7.65
CA LEU A 57 -7.53 -5.19 -8.04
C LEU A 57 -6.45 -4.30 -7.42
N GLN A 58 -5.73 -3.57 -8.27
CA GLN A 58 -4.77 -2.56 -7.82
C GLN A 58 -5.41 -1.18 -7.86
N LEU A 59 -5.28 -0.45 -6.76
CA LEU A 59 -5.76 0.93 -6.64
C LEU A 59 -4.60 1.81 -6.19
N VAL A 60 -4.42 2.95 -6.85
CA VAL A 60 -3.38 3.91 -6.53
C VAL A 60 -4.03 5.26 -6.28
N GLU A 61 -3.75 5.86 -5.13
CA GLU A 61 -4.29 7.18 -4.76
C GLU A 61 -3.21 8.05 -4.11
N GLU A 62 -3.22 9.32 -4.46
CA GLU A 62 -2.40 10.35 -3.82
C GLU A 62 -3.16 10.88 -2.60
N MET A 63 -2.52 10.89 -1.44
CA MET A 63 -3.19 11.21 -0.18
C MET A 63 -3.31 12.71 0.12
N GLY A 64 -2.57 13.57 -0.61
CA GLY A 64 -2.58 15.00 -0.34
C GLY A 64 -1.71 15.40 0.85
N LYS A 65 -1.09 14.44 1.51
CA LYS A 65 -0.20 14.67 2.67
C LYS A 65 0.83 13.55 2.74
N VAL A 66 1.92 13.79 3.46
CA VAL A 66 2.92 12.75 3.68
C VAL A 66 2.31 11.65 4.56
N ALA A 67 2.32 10.42 4.05
CA ALA A 67 1.76 9.25 4.74
C ALA A 67 2.86 8.37 5.35
N GLY A 68 4.10 8.57 4.93
CA GLY A 68 5.24 7.81 5.43
C GLY A 68 6.50 8.16 4.65
N PHE A 69 7.47 7.26 4.71
CA PHE A 69 8.73 7.48 4.01
C PHE A 69 9.27 6.16 3.45
N GLY A 70 10.25 6.28 2.57
CA GLY A 70 10.91 5.12 1.99
C GLY A 70 12.40 5.38 1.81
N VAL A 71 13.12 4.31 1.52
CA VAL A 71 14.53 4.37 1.15
C VAL A 71 14.68 3.84 -0.25
N VAL A 72 15.22 4.65 -1.16
CA VAL A 72 15.41 4.30 -2.56
C VAL A 72 16.78 3.64 -2.72
N ARG A 73 16.83 2.52 -3.44
CA ARG A 73 18.08 1.79 -3.67
C ARG A 73 19.11 2.65 -4.39
N LEU A 74 18.69 3.30 -5.47
CA LEU A 74 19.57 4.16 -6.23
C LEU A 74 19.87 5.43 -5.45
N GLY A 75 21.11 5.59 -4.99
CA GLY A 75 21.54 6.73 -4.20
C GLY A 75 21.26 6.62 -2.70
N GLY A 76 20.49 5.63 -2.25
CA GLY A 76 20.23 5.42 -0.83
C GLY A 76 19.47 6.54 -0.13
N GLN A 77 18.72 7.35 -0.87
CA GLN A 77 18.02 8.51 -0.33
C GLN A 77 16.76 8.13 0.41
N VAL A 78 16.48 8.86 1.50
CA VAL A 78 15.21 8.82 2.19
C VAL A 78 14.26 9.78 1.48
N VAL A 79 13.06 9.29 1.13
CA VAL A 79 12.05 10.10 0.45
C VAL A 79 10.75 10.06 1.24
N GLN A 80 10.05 11.19 1.27
CA GLN A 80 8.71 11.27 1.84
C GLN A 80 7.71 10.78 0.79
N LEU A 81 6.75 9.98 1.22
CA LEU A 81 5.80 9.32 0.31
C LEU A 81 4.38 9.74 0.65
N ARG A 82 3.60 9.97 -0.40
CA ARG A 82 2.22 10.48 -0.31
C ARG A 82 1.24 9.62 -1.09
N LYS A 83 1.73 8.67 -1.86
CA LYS A 83 0.91 7.85 -2.77
C LYS A 83 0.83 6.42 -2.24
N VAL A 84 -0.39 5.89 -2.20
CA VAL A 84 -0.67 4.55 -1.69
C VAL A 84 -1.06 3.63 -2.83
N LEU A 85 -0.47 2.44 -2.87
CA LEU A 85 -0.91 1.36 -3.73
C LEU A 85 -1.58 0.32 -2.84
N LEU A 86 -2.82 -0.02 -3.17
CA LEU A 86 -3.64 -0.99 -2.45
C LEU A 86 -4.01 -2.12 -3.40
N VAL A 87 -3.83 -3.36 -2.97
CA VAL A 87 -4.22 -4.54 -3.75
C VAL A 87 -5.31 -5.29 -2.98
N LEU A 88 -6.44 -5.52 -3.65
CA LEU A 88 -7.55 -6.29 -3.12
C LEU A 88 -7.61 -7.66 -3.81
N LYS A 89 -7.94 -8.69 -3.06
CA LYS A 89 -8.17 -10.02 -3.60
C LYS A 89 -9.61 -10.46 -3.31
N LEU A 90 -10.28 -10.98 -4.35
CA LEU A 90 -11.64 -11.50 -4.21
C LEU A 90 -11.58 -12.91 -3.62
N GLN A 91 -11.91 -12.99 -2.34
CA GLN A 91 -12.01 -14.26 -1.61
C GLN A 91 -12.78 -13.97 -0.33
N THR A 92 -13.75 -14.81 -0.01
CA THR A 92 -14.51 -14.64 1.22
C THR A 92 -13.59 -14.80 2.44
N TYR A 93 -13.60 -13.79 3.30
CA TYR A 93 -12.79 -13.77 4.51
C TYR A 93 -13.54 -13.00 5.60
N ASN A 94 -13.75 -13.65 6.74
CA ASN A 94 -14.49 -13.07 7.87
C ASN A 94 -15.84 -12.46 7.46
N GLY A 95 -16.58 -13.15 6.57
CA GLY A 95 -17.87 -12.67 6.09
C GLY A 95 -17.80 -11.57 5.03
N MET A 96 -16.61 -11.12 4.67
CA MET A 96 -16.41 -10.14 3.60
C MET A 96 -16.10 -10.84 2.27
N PRO A 97 -16.63 -10.35 1.14
CA PRO A 97 -16.39 -10.97 -0.17
C PRO A 97 -14.96 -10.77 -0.69
N TYR A 98 -14.23 -9.85 -0.13
CA TYR A 98 -12.84 -9.55 -0.52
C TYR A 98 -12.05 -9.08 0.69
N TYR A 99 -10.73 -9.03 0.55
CA TYR A 99 -9.86 -8.51 1.61
C TYR A 99 -8.66 -7.76 1.03
N VAL A 100 -8.03 -6.96 1.87
CA VAL A 100 -6.81 -6.25 1.49
C VAL A 100 -5.65 -7.24 1.51
N LEU A 101 -5.10 -7.54 0.33
CA LEU A 101 -3.96 -8.44 0.21
C LEU A 101 -2.67 -7.74 0.63
N THR A 102 -2.49 -6.51 0.18
CA THR A 102 -1.33 -5.69 0.56
C THR A 102 -1.63 -4.21 0.34
N ALA A 103 -0.93 -3.38 1.10
CA ALA A 103 -0.97 -1.93 0.95
C ALA A 103 0.41 -1.37 1.27
N TYR A 104 0.92 -0.49 0.40
CA TYR A 104 2.22 0.13 0.64
C TYR A 104 2.32 1.46 -0.07
N LEU A 105 3.30 2.26 0.37
CA LEU A 105 3.56 3.57 -0.21
C LEU A 105 4.50 3.45 -1.41
N ILE A 106 4.24 4.27 -2.42
CA ILE A 106 5.03 4.35 -3.65
C ILE A 106 5.39 5.80 -3.96
N GLN A 107 6.33 5.97 -4.86
CA GLN A 107 6.69 7.29 -5.38
C GLN A 107 5.70 7.81 -6.39
#